data_de14f53d649b27fdb3d1676a8dec3d5d
#
_entry.id   de14f53d649b27fdb3d1676a8dec3d5d
#
_cell.length_a   1.000
_cell.length_b   1.000
_cell.length_c   1.000
_cell.angle_alpha   90.00
_cell.angle_beta   90.00
_cell.angle_gamma   90.00
#
_symmetry.space_group_name_H-M   'P 1'
#
loop_
_entity.id
_entity.type
_entity.pdbx_description
1 polymer ?
#
loop_
_entity_poly.entity_id
_entity_poly.type
_entity_poly.pdbx_seq_one_letter_code
_entity_poly.pdbx_strand_id
1 'polypeptide(L)'
;MNKKIVVFSGAGMSAESGIKTFRDSDGLWENYNIQDVATPKAWEENPDLVSEFYNQRRKQIIQAVPNAAHYAIADLEKQADVQIITQNIDDLHERAGSSRVLHLHGNIRYAKSSGPNQEKNYYRINGYKLTVKDLCPDGFRLRPHVVWFGEDVPMMEKAISTVRAATHFIVVGSSLNVYPAANLTMYCSENTQKWIIDPKAGEISNPNGFNEITQKAVDGVASVIKEIVTSIS
;
A
#
# COMPACT_ATOMS: atom_id res chain seq x y z
N MET A 1 27.45 6.44 7.76
CA MET A 1 26.64 6.35 6.52
C MET A 1 25.19 6.61 6.88
N ASN A 2 24.50 7.46 6.11
CA ASN A 2 23.09 7.74 6.36
C ASN A 2 22.26 6.46 6.09
N LYS A 3 21.56 5.93 7.11
CA LYS A 3 20.78 4.69 6.96
C LYS A 3 19.53 4.97 6.12
N LYS A 4 19.40 4.23 5.02
CA LYS A 4 18.19 4.23 4.18
C LYS A 4 17.28 3.09 4.62
N ILE A 5 16.15 3.44 5.19
CA ILE A 5 15.13 2.50 5.66
C ILE A 5 13.99 2.49 4.67
N VAL A 6 13.69 1.33 4.12
CA VAL A 6 12.53 1.15 3.25
C VAL A 6 11.50 0.30 3.97
N VAL A 7 10.29 0.83 4.11
CA VAL A 7 9.14 0.11 4.67
C VAL A 7 8.22 -0.31 3.52
N PHE A 8 8.01 -1.61 3.36
CA PHE A 8 7.08 -2.18 2.38
C PHE A 8 5.84 -2.68 3.10
N SER A 9 4.72 -1.96 2.95
CA SER A 9 3.49 -2.25 3.68
C SER A 9 2.41 -2.87 2.79
N GLY A 10 1.70 -3.84 3.36
CA GLY A 10 0.48 -4.45 2.81
C GLY A 10 -0.73 -4.21 3.71
N ALA A 11 -1.85 -4.86 3.41
CA ALA A 11 -3.14 -4.63 4.05
C ALA A 11 -3.14 -4.81 5.58
N GLY A 12 -2.28 -5.73 6.10
CA GLY A 12 -2.11 -5.94 7.53
C GLY A 12 -1.60 -4.72 8.29
N MET A 13 -0.92 -3.78 7.61
CA MET A 13 -0.50 -2.50 8.20
C MET A 13 -1.69 -1.66 8.66
N SER A 14 -2.81 -1.71 7.92
CA SER A 14 -4.01 -0.91 8.16
C SER A 14 -5.14 -1.69 8.86
N ALA A 15 -4.94 -2.99 9.16
CA ALA A 15 -5.94 -3.84 9.78
C ALA A 15 -6.38 -3.29 11.15
N GLU A 16 -5.44 -2.84 11.97
CA GLU A 16 -5.71 -2.29 13.31
C GLU A 16 -6.21 -0.83 13.28
N SER A 17 -6.30 -0.24 12.09
CA SER A 17 -7.03 1.00 11.81
C SER A 17 -8.50 0.76 11.42
N GLY A 18 -8.95 -0.52 11.42
CA GLY A 18 -10.30 -0.92 11.04
C GLY A 18 -10.51 -1.08 9.53
N ILE A 19 -9.43 -1.06 8.73
CA ILE A 19 -9.52 -1.35 7.29
C ILE A 19 -9.29 -2.85 7.11
N LYS A 20 -10.36 -3.57 6.75
CA LYS A 20 -10.31 -5.01 6.55
C LYS A 20 -9.42 -5.41 5.39
N THR A 21 -8.66 -6.48 5.59
CA THR A 21 -7.78 -7.06 4.57
C THR A 21 -8.56 -7.92 3.58
N PHE A 22 -7.95 -8.30 2.47
CA PHE A 22 -8.52 -9.23 1.49
C PHE A 22 -8.82 -10.63 2.07
N ARG A 23 -8.28 -10.96 3.25
CA ARG A 23 -8.41 -12.27 3.89
C ARG A 23 -9.46 -12.29 4.99
N ASP A 24 -9.99 -11.13 5.37
CA ASP A 24 -10.98 -11.05 6.45
C ASP A 24 -12.33 -11.47 5.91
N SER A 25 -12.93 -12.49 6.54
CA SER A 25 -14.17 -13.16 6.14
C SER A 25 -15.42 -12.27 6.25
N ASP A 26 -15.34 -11.07 6.80
CA ASP A 26 -16.45 -10.12 6.96
C ASP A 26 -16.15 -8.75 6.34
N GLY A 27 -15.24 -8.69 5.36
CA GLY A 27 -14.86 -7.50 4.61
C GLY A 27 -15.78 -7.21 3.41
N LEU A 28 -15.65 -6.02 2.80
CA LEU A 28 -16.37 -5.70 1.55
C LEU A 28 -16.08 -6.69 0.42
N TRP A 29 -14.91 -7.36 0.48
CA TRP A 29 -14.52 -8.37 -0.49
C TRP A 29 -15.37 -9.66 -0.43
N GLU A 30 -16.06 -9.95 0.68
CA GLU A 30 -16.99 -11.09 0.74
C GLU A 30 -18.24 -10.89 -0.13
N ASN A 31 -18.66 -9.65 -0.27
CA ASN A 31 -19.88 -9.31 -1.01
C ASN A 31 -19.64 -9.08 -2.50
N TYR A 32 -18.37 -9.09 -2.94
CA TYR A 32 -18.01 -8.80 -4.34
C TYR A 32 -16.94 -9.76 -4.82
N ASN A 33 -17.15 -10.34 -5.99
CA ASN A 33 -16.08 -11.07 -6.68
C ASN A 33 -15.04 -10.04 -7.20
N ILE A 34 -13.76 -10.34 -7.00
CA ILE A 34 -12.63 -9.52 -7.50
C ILE A 34 -12.78 -9.25 -9.00
N GLN A 35 -13.22 -10.24 -9.77
CA GLN A 35 -13.41 -10.13 -11.22
C GLN A 35 -14.48 -9.10 -11.61
N ASP A 36 -15.44 -8.82 -10.71
CA ASP A 36 -16.57 -7.93 -10.98
C ASP A 36 -16.29 -6.47 -10.57
N VAL A 37 -15.24 -6.22 -9.76
CA VAL A 37 -14.98 -4.87 -9.20
C VAL A 37 -13.54 -4.39 -9.30
N ALA A 38 -12.58 -5.25 -9.62
CA ALA A 38 -11.17 -4.91 -9.56
C ALA A 38 -10.37 -5.35 -10.80
N THR A 39 -10.98 -5.25 -11.99
CA THR A 39 -10.36 -5.53 -13.29
C THR A 39 -10.75 -4.47 -14.32
N PRO A 40 -9.94 -4.24 -15.37
CA PRO A 40 -10.33 -3.39 -16.50
C PRO A 40 -11.64 -3.86 -17.13
N LYS A 41 -11.82 -5.16 -17.29
CA LYS A 41 -13.04 -5.75 -17.83
C LYS A 41 -14.28 -5.40 -17.01
N ALA A 42 -14.19 -5.49 -15.66
CA ALA A 42 -15.28 -5.09 -14.78
C ALA A 42 -15.69 -3.61 -15.00
N TRP A 43 -14.71 -2.74 -15.18
CA TRP A 43 -14.97 -1.33 -15.47
C TRP A 43 -15.67 -1.12 -16.82
N GLU A 44 -15.31 -1.86 -17.84
CA GLU A 44 -15.95 -1.79 -19.15
C GLU A 44 -17.40 -2.30 -19.12
N GLU A 45 -17.63 -3.42 -18.41
CA GLU A 45 -18.94 -4.08 -18.33
C GLU A 45 -19.91 -3.38 -17.37
N ASN A 46 -19.43 -2.96 -16.20
CA ASN A 46 -20.29 -2.34 -15.17
C ASN A 46 -19.56 -1.25 -14.35
N PRO A 47 -19.31 -0.08 -14.96
CA PRO A 47 -18.59 1.01 -14.28
C PRO A 47 -19.33 1.58 -13.08
N ASP A 48 -20.67 1.47 -13.02
CA ASP A 48 -21.46 1.90 -11.86
C ASP A 48 -21.19 1.01 -10.64
N LEU A 49 -21.17 -0.32 -10.82
CA LEU A 49 -20.86 -1.27 -9.75
C LEU A 49 -19.43 -1.04 -9.22
N VAL A 50 -18.46 -0.90 -10.12
CA VAL A 50 -17.07 -0.62 -9.75
C VAL A 50 -16.97 0.70 -8.98
N SER A 51 -17.63 1.77 -9.47
CA SER A 51 -17.64 3.07 -8.79
C SER A 51 -18.23 2.97 -7.38
N GLU A 52 -19.36 2.28 -7.21
CA GLU A 52 -20.02 2.11 -5.92
C GLU A 52 -19.13 1.32 -4.93
N PHE A 53 -18.52 0.22 -5.38
CA PHE A 53 -17.56 -0.55 -4.58
C PHE A 53 -16.42 0.33 -4.05
N TYR A 54 -15.78 1.13 -4.93
CA TYR A 54 -14.69 2.00 -4.50
C TYR A 54 -15.18 3.21 -3.69
N ASN A 55 -16.40 3.68 -3.86
CA ASN A 55 -17.01 4.71 -3.02
C ASN A 55 -17.20 4.21 -1.58
N GLN A 56 -17.70 3.00 -1.40
CA GLN A 56 -17.85 2.38 -0.07
C GLN A 56 -16.49 2.21 0.61
N ARG A 57 -15.49 1.70 -0.10
CA ARG A 57 -14.11 1.58 0.42
C ARG A 57 -13.51 2.94 0.79
N ARG A 58 -13.68 3.94 -0.06
CA ARG A 58 -13.20 5.31 0.20
C ARG A 58 -13.85 5.89 1.45
N LYS A 59 -15.15 5.67 1.62
CA LYS A 59 -15.87 6.10 2.81
C LYS A 59 -15.30 5.49 4.08
N GLN A 60 -15.03 4.17 4.09
CA GLN A 60 -14.38 3.49 5.22
C GLN A 60 -12.98 4.05 5.50
N ILE A 61 -12.16 4.22 4.45
CA ILE A 61 -10.80 4.74 4.58
C ILE A 61 -10.79 6.17 5.13
N ILE A 62 -11.71 7.02 4.72
CA ILE A 62 -11.84 8.39 5.25
C ILE A 62 -12.15 8.37 6.76
N GLN A 63 -12.95 7.42 7.22
CA GLN A 63 -13.33 7.28 8.63
C GLN A 63 -12.24 6.61 9.49
N ALA A 64 -11.40 5.79 8.88
CA ALA A 64 -10.30 5.13 9.58
C ALA A 64 -9.28 6.14 10.09
N VAL A 65 -8.57 5.79 11.16
CA VAL A 65 -7.51 6.61 11.77
C VAL A 65 -6.19 5.86 11.68
N PRO A 66 -5.06 6.53 11.39
CA PRO A 66 -3.75 5.88 11.47
C PRO A 66 -3.54 5.23 12.83
N ASN A 67 -2.95 4.04 12.86
CA ASN A 67 -2.61 3.34 14.09
C ASN A 67 -1.18 3.66 14.57
N ALA A 68 -0.79 3.13 15.72
CA ALA A 68 0.51 3.40 16.34
C ALA A 68 1.70 3.05 15.42
N ALA A 69 1.58 2.02 14.57
CA ALA A 69 2.64 1.67 13.64
C ALA A 69 2.85 2.74 12.55
N HIS A 70 1.77 3.33 12.03
CA HIS A 70 1.87 4.44 11.07
C HIS A 70 2.60 5.64 11.68
N TYR A 71 2.24 6.03 12.92
CA TYR A 71 2.90 7.13 13.62
C TYR A 71 4.36 6.83 13.94
N ALA A 72 4.68 5.61 14.35
CA ALA A 72 6.06 5.20 14.64
C ALA A 72 6.96 5.28 13.40
N ILE A 73 6.45 4.89 12.22
CA ILE A 73 7.18 5.02 10.96
C ILE A 73 7.37 6.49 10.57
N ALA A 74 6.33 7.32 10.73
CA ALA A 74 6.44 8.75 10.46
C ALA A 74 7.46 9.45 11.40
N ASP A 75 7.46 9.08 12.69
CA ASP A 75 8.42 9.60 13.66
C ASP A 75 9.87 9.18 13.37
N LEU A 76 10.07 8.01 12.78
CA LEU A 76 11.39 7.52 12.38
C LEU A 76 12.04 8.42 11.30
N GLU A 77 11.25 9.13 10.49
CA GLU A 77 11.76 10.10 9.50
C GLU A 77 12.56 11.25 10.13
N LYS A 78 12.39 11.51 11.43
CA LYS A 78 13.16 12.53 12.17
C LYS A 78 14.62 12.09 12.45
N GLN A 79 14.91 10.79 12.32
CA GLN A 79 16.19 10.20 12.72
C GLN A 79 16.90 9.47 11.57
N ALA A 80 16.18 9.11 10.50
CA ALA A 80 16.70 8.32 9.39
C ALA A 80 16.07 8.74 8.05
N ASP A 81 16.69 8.32 6.96
CA ASP A 81 16.16 8.45 5.60
C ASP A 81 15.14 7.32 5.36
N VAL A 82 13.85 7.60 5.61
CA VAL A 82 12.77 6.63 5.47
C VAL A 82 12.02 6.82 4.16
N GLN A 83 11.79 5.73 3.44
CA GLN A 83 10.94 5.68 2.26
C GLN A 83 9.89 4.58 2.44
N ILE A 84 8.63 4.91 2.27
CA ILE A 84 7.54 3.94 2.30
C ILE A 84 7.19 3.52 0.88
N ILE A 85 7.02 2.22 0.67
CA ILE A 85 6.43 1.60 -0.51
C ILE A 85 5.19 0.86 -0.02
N THR A 86 4.02 1.23 -0.51
CA THR A 86 2.79 0.59 -0.02
C THR A 86 1.99 -0.06 -1.15
N GLN A 87 1.48 -1.25 -0.87
CA GLN A 87 0.45 -1.92 -1.67
C GLN A 87 -0.95 -1.38 -1.37
N ASN A 88 -1.09 -0.69 -0.23
CA ASN A 88 -2.36 -0.15 0.21
C ASN A 88 -2.77 1.06 -0.63
N ILE A 89 -4.07 1.16 -0.85
CA ILE A 89 -4.67 2.30 -1.55
C ILE A 89 -5.19 3.38 -0.61
N ASP A 90 -5.08 3.17 0.72
CA ASP A 90 -5.42 4.17 1.73
C ASP A 90 -4.34 5.25 1.86
N ASP A 91 -4.67 6.36 2.56
CA ASP A 91 -3.80 7.51 2.82
C ASP A 91 -3.33 7.58 4.29
N LEU A 92 -3.29 6.42 5.00
CA LEU A 92 -3.00 6.43 6.43
C LEU A 92 -1.54 6.77 6.76
N HIS A 93 -0.60 6.40 5.91
CA HIS A 93 0.81 6.79 6.07
C HIS A 93 0.97 8.31 6.01
N GLU A 94 0.40 8.96 5.01
CA GLU A 94 0.44 10.42 4.85
C GLU A 94 -0.29 11.11 6.01
N ARG A 95 -1.43 10.59 6.43
CA ARG A 95 -2.21 11.13 7.55
C ARG A 95 -1.52 10.97 8.89
N ALA A 96 -0.62 10.01 9.03
CA ALA A 96 0.26 9.87 10.19
C ALA A 96 1.45 10.84 10.16
N GLY A 97 1.71 11.50 9.01
CA GLY A 97 2.78 12.46 8.84
C GLY A 97 3.97 11.97 8.01
N SER A 98 3.91 10.77 7.43
CA SER A 98 4.96 10.28 6.54
C SER A 98 5.04 11.13 5.27
N SER A 99 6.25 11.58 4.94
CA SER A 99 6.48 12.54 3.86
C SER A 99 6.80 11.89 2.50
N ARG A 100 7.25 10.64 2.50
CA ARG A 100 7.71 9.93 1.30
C ARG A 100 7.03 8.58 1.16
N VAL A 101 5.84 8.60 0.56
CA VAL A 101 5.03 7.41 0.33
C VAL A 101 4.91 7.12 -1.16
N LEU A 102 5.31 5.93 -1.58
CA LEU A 102 5.18 5.42 -2.94
C LEU A 102 4.04 4.40 -2.99
N HIS A 103 2.93 4.76 -3.59
CA HIS A 103 1.80 3.86 -3.78
C HIS A 103 2.01 2.98 -5.01
N LEU A 104 2.16 1.67 -4.83
CA LEU A 104 2.28 0.72 -5.95
C LEU A 104 0.95 0.52 -6.67
N HIS A 105 -0.14 0.46 -5.90
CA HIS A 105 -1.46 0.17 -6.44
C HIS A 105 -2.37 1.40 -6.50
N GLY A 106 -1.78 2.60 -6.50
CA GLY A 106 -2.52 3.86 -6.54
C GLY A 106 -3.04 4.31 -5.17
N ASN A 107 -3.78 5.41 -5.16
CA ASN A 107 -4.35 6.00 -3.94
C ASN A 107 -5.83 6.31 -4.17
N ILE A 108 -6.71 5.72 -3.37
CA ILE A 108 -8.18 5.79 -3.53
C ILE A 108 -8.76 7.20 -3.34
N ARG A 109 -7.97 8.12 -2.76
CA ARG A 109 -8.35 9.53 -2.61
C ARG A 109 -8.32 10.30 -3.93
N TYR A 110 -7.81 9.67 -5.00
CA TYR A 110 -7.72 10.26 -6.31
C TYR A 110 -8.47 9.43 -7.35
N ALA A 111 -8.81 10.10 -8.44
CA ALA A 111 -9.29 9.52 -9.68
C ALA A 111 -8.25 9.72 -10.77
N LYS A 112 -8.29 8.90 -11.80
CA LYS A 112 -7.54 9.07 -13.05
C LYS A 112 -8.47 8.95 -14.25
N SER A 113 -8.04 9.46 -15.40
CA SER A 113 -8.78 9.30 -16.64
C SER A 113 -8.92 7.82 -17.02
N SER A 114 -10.04 7.43 -17.62
CA SER A 114 -10.19 6.13 -18.29
C SER A 114 -9.77 6.15 -19.77
N GLY A 115 -9.38 7.31 -20.28
CA GLY A 115 -8.89 7.50 -21.64
C GLY A 115 -7.39 7.21 -21.79
N PRO A 116 -6.80 7.53 -22.96
CA PRO A 116 -5.37 7.41 -23.17
C PRO A 116 -4.59 8.33 -22.19
N ASN A 117 -3.34 7.94 -21.86
CA ASN A 117 -2.47 8.69 -20.94
C ASN A 117 -3.04 8.84 -19.52
N GLN A 118 -3.72 7.82 -19.01
CA GLN A 118 -4.36 7.84 -17.69
C GLN A 118 -3.44 8.08 -16.50
N GLU A 119 -2.14 7.87 -16.64
CA GLU A 119 -1.13 8.14 -15.60
C GLU A 119 -0.56 9.58 -15.65
N LYS A 120 -1.06 10.43 -16.56
CA LYS A 120 -0.56 11.80 -16.71
C LYS A 120 -1.04 12.73 -15.60
N ASN A 121 -2.32 12.61 -15.21
CA ASN A 121 -2.95 13.49 -14.23
C ASN A 121 -3.83 12.68 -13.26
N TYR A 122 -3.74 13.04 -11.97
CA TYR A 122 -4.61 12.50 -10.94
C TYR A 122 -5.48 13.61 -10.36
N TYR A 123 -6.76 13.31 -10.16
CA TYR A 123 -7.78 14.26 -9.74
C TYR A 123 -8.23 13.92 -8.33
N ARG A 124 -8.03 14.83 -7.37
CA ARG A 124 -8.45 14.59 -5.99
C ARG A 124 -9.97 14.49 -5.90
N ILE A 125 -10.47 13.46 -5.23
CA ILE A 125 -11.90 13.25 -5.00
C ILE A 125 -12.29 13.98 -3.72
N ASN A 126 -13.22 14.94 -3.82
CA ASN A 126 -13.79 15.64 -2.68
C ASN A 126 -14.84 14.77 -2.00
N GLY A 127 -14.60 14.40 -0.73
CA GLY A 127 -15.41 13.42 -0.02
C GLY A 127 -15.16 11.99 -0.50
N TYR A 128 -16.20 11.18 -0.54
CA TYR A 128 -16.08 9.75 -0.87
C TYR A 128 -16.69 9.34 -2.22
N LYS A 129 -17.46 10.20 -2.86
CA LYS A 129 -18.28 9.84 -4.03
C LYS A 129 -17.56 10.20 -5.32
N LEU A 130 -17.43 9.22 -6.21
CA LEU A 130 -17.04 9.34 -7.61
C LEU A 130 -18.10 8.63 -8.43
N THR A 131 -18.58 9.24 -9.52
CA THR A 131 -19.63 8.69 -10.38
C THR A 131 -19.17 8.55 -11.81
N VAL A 132 -19.85 7.74 -12.60
CA VAL A 132 -19.59 7.57 -14.04
C VAL A 132 -19.84 8.84 -14.86
N LYS A 133 -20.46 9.87 -14.25
CA LYS A 133 -20.71 11.17 -14.86
C LYS A 133 -19.55 12.14 -14.68
N ASP A 134 -18.62 11.84 -13.78
CA ASP A 134 -17.44 12.68 -13.52
C ASP A 134 -16.44 12.47 -14.66
N LEU A 135 -16.11 13.55 -15.36
CA LEU A 135 -15.22 13.54 -16.51
C LEU A 135 -13.93 14.29 -16.22
N CYS A 136 -12.84 13.86 -16.85
CA CYS A 136 -11.60 14.62 -16.90
C CYS A 136 -11.72 15.77 -17.93
N PRO A 137 -10.79 16.74 -17.95
CA PRO A 137 -10.82 17.86 -18.91
C PRO A 137 -10.86 17.43 -20.37
N ASP A 138 -10.34 16.25 -20.71
CA ASP A 138 -10.34 15.70 -22.06
C ASP A 138 -11.66 14.97 -22.43
N GLY A 139 -12.66 15.00 -21.53
CA GLY A 139 -13.99 14.42 -21.74
C GLY A 139 -14.11 12.91 -21.49
N PHE A 140 -13.04 12.24 -21.00
CA PHE A 140 -13.12 10.83 -20.62
C PHE A 140 -13.64 10.69 -19.18
N ARG A 141 -14.32 9.57 -18.92
CA ARG A 141 -14.77 9.24 -17.56
C ARG A 141 -13.60 9.19 -16.59
N LEU A 142 -13.83 9.66 -15.37
CA LEU A 142 -12.92 9.44 -14.26
C LEU A 142 -13.19 8.07 -13.63
N ARG A 143 -12.11 7.36 -13.34
CA ARG A 143 -12.13 6.09 -12.60
C ARG A 143 -11.29 6.21 -11.34
N PRO A 144 -11.48 5.34 -10.31
CA PRO A 144 -10.60 5.33 -9.15
C PRO A 144 -9.13 5.19 -9.56
N HIS A 145 -8.24 5.98 -8.95
CA HIS A 145 -6.79 5.83 -9.13
C HIS A 145 -6.31 4.61 -8.34
N VAL A 146 -6.64 3.44 -8.87
CA VAL A 146 -6.24 2.14 -8.34
C VAL A 146 -5.71 1.30 -9.51
N VAL A 147 -4.64 0.56 -9.27
CA VAL A 147 -4.14 -0.46 -10.20
C VAL A 147 -4.96 -1.72 -10.00
N TRP A 148 -5.63 -2.17 -11.04
CA TRP A 148 -6.47 -3.36 -11.03
C TRP A 148 -5.67 -4.61 -11.41
N PHE A 149 -6.23 -5.77 -11.09
CA PHE A 149 -5.67 -7.03 -11.55
C PHE A 149 -5.66 -7.08 -13.08
N GLY A 150 -4.49 -7.41 -13.64
CA GLY A 150 -4.26 -7.41 -15.10
C GLY A 150 -3.70 -6.10 -15.65
N GLU A 151 -3.59 -5.03 -14.83
CA GLU A 151 -2.89 -3.81 -15.22
C GLU A 151 -1.41 -3.86 -14.82
N ASP A 152 -0.60 -3.14 -15.57
CA ASP A 152 0.80 -2.87 -15.19
C ASP A 152 0.85 -2.03 -13.90
N VAL A 153 1.91 -2.21 -13.11
CA VAL A 153 2.18 -1.43 -11.90
C VAL A 153 3.15 -0.30 -12.24
N PRO A 154 2.70 0.94 -12.50
CA PRO A 154 3.55 2.01 -13.06
C PRO A 154 4.72 2.38 -12.16
N MET A 155 4.56 2.23 -10.84
CA MET A 155 5.59 2.60 -9.87
C MET A 155 6.59 1.49 -9.57
N MET A 156 6.53 0.34 -10.26
CA MET A 156 7.36 -0.82 -9.94
C MET A 156 8.86 -0.55 -10.11
N GLU A 157 9.28 0.09 -11.20
CA GLU A 157 10.70 0.41 -11.43
C GLU A 157 11.27 1.34 -10.35
N LYS A 158 10.48 2.35 -9.95
CA LYS A 158 10.86 3.26 -8.87
C LYS A 158 10.96 2.54 -7.54
N ALA A 159 10.05 1.61 -7.26
CA ALA A 159 10.10 0.78 -6.05
C ALA A 159 11.34 -0.11 -6.04
N ILE A 160 11.67 -0.78 -7.15
CA ILE A 160 12.87 -1.61 -7.29
C ILE A 160 14.13 -0.79 -7.02
N SER A 161 14.26 0.39 -7.64
CA SER A 161 15.42 1.25 -7.42
C SER A 161 15.56 1.70 -5.96
N THR A 162 14.43 1.96 -5.31
CA THR A 162 14.36 2.33 -3.88
C THR A 162 14.83 1.19 -2.99
N VAL A 163 14.35 -0.03 -3.23
CA VAL A 163 14.73 -1.23 -2.45
C VAL A 163 16.20 -1.57 -2.64
N ARG A 164 16.75 -1.47 -3.86
CA ARG A 164 18.18 -1.71 -4.12
C ARG A 164 19.11 -0.79 -3.33
N ALA A 165 18.65 0.42 -3.02
CA ALA A 165 19.42 1.40 -2.26
C ALA A 165 19.23 1.29 -0.73
N ALA A 166 18.37 0.38 -0.26
CA ALA A 166 18.04 0.23 1.14
C ALA A 166 19.19 -0.41 1.94
N THR A 167 19.48 0.13 3.11
CA THR A 167 20.31 -0.52 4.14
C THR A 167 19.46 -1.37 5.10
N HIS A 168 18.19 -1.00 5.25
CA HIS A 168 17.20 -1.69 6.07
C HIS A 168 15.90 -1.82 5.28
N PHE A 169 15.33 -3.01 5.24
CA PHE A 169 14.09 -3.30 4.53
C PHE A 169 13.10 -4.00 5.46
N ILE A 170 11.96 -3.36 5.69
CA ILE A 170 10.94 -3.84 6.63
C ILE A 170 9.67 -4.14 5.85
N VAL A 171 9.26 -5.39 5.80
CA VAL A 171 7.97 -5.82 5.26
C VAL A 171 6.96 -5.86 6.40
N VAL A 172 5.82 -5.17 6.26
CA VAL A 172 4.79 -5.09 7.31
C VAL A 172 3.42 -5.45 6.75
N GLY A 173 2.77 -6.45 7.36
CA GLY A 173 1.39 -6.81 7.05
C GLY A 173 1.15 -7.21 5.59
N SER A 174 2.15 -7.85 4.96
CA SER A 174 2.05 -8.38 3.61
C SER A 174 2.32 -9.86 3.59
N SER A 175 1.43 -10.62 2.98
CA SER A 175 1.61 -12.06 2.77
C SER A 175 2.56 -12.41 1.64
N LEU A 176 3.06 -11.41 0.89
CA LEU A 176 3.90 -11.57 -0.28
C LEU A 176 3.30 -12.46 -1.39
N ASN A 177 1.96 -12.48 -1.50
CA ASN A 177 1.24 -13.28 -2.50
C ASN A 177 0.72 -12.46 -3.70
N VAL A 178 0.90 -11.14 -3.68
CA VAL A 178 0.44 -10.25 -4.76
C VAL A 178 1.63 -9.86 -5.62
N TYR A 179 1.66 -10.38 -6.84
CA TYR A 179 2.69 -10.08 -7.82
C TYR A 179 2.27 -8.92 -8.73
N PRO A 180 3.22 -8.10 -9.26
CA PRO A 180 4.69 -8.23 -9.13
C PRO A 180 5.27 -7.65 -7.81
N ALA A 181 4.46 -7.02 -6.95
CA ALA A 181 4.93 -6.32 -5.75
C ALA A 181 5.69 -7.23 -4.76
N ALA A 182 5.28 -8.50 -4.61
CA ALA A 182 5.96 -9.49 -3.79
C ALA A 182 7.43 -9.70 -4.17
N ASN A 183 7.77 -9.53 -5.44
CA ASN A 183 9.15 -9.66 -5.93
C ASN A 183 10.10 -8.57 -5.41
N LEU A 184 9.60 -7.49 -4.80
CA LEU A 184 10.46 -6.45 -4.23
C LEU A 184 11.46 -7.00 -3.22
N THR A 185 11.10 -8.04 -2.49
CA THR A 185 11.98 -8.73 -1.53
C THR A 185 13.26 -9.27 -2.17
N MET A 186 13.24 -9.59 -3.46
CA MET A 186 14.38 -10.15 -4.21
C MET A 186 15.41 -9.09 -4.63
N TYR A 187 15.05 -7.81 -4.56
CA TYR A 187 15.93 -6.72 -4.99
C TYR A 187 16.77 -6.12 -3.87
N CYS A 188 16.63 -6.60 -2.64
CA CYS A 188 17.52 -6.22 -1.54
C CYS A 188 18.95 -6.65 -1.81
N SER A 189 19.91 -5.79 -1.44
CA SER A 189 21.32 -6.21 -1.46
C SER A 189 21.59 -7.25 -0.38
N GLU A 190 22.67 -8.02 -0.51
CA GLU A 190 23.07 -9.04 0.48
C GLU A 190 23.32 -8.43 1.87
N ASN A 191 23.81 -7.19 1.93
CA ASN A 191 24.10 -6.47 3.15
C ASN A 191 22.90 -5.75 3.76
N THR A 192 21.71 -5.80 3.12
CA THR A 192 20.50 -5.18 3.65
C THR A 192 19.99 -5.96 4.85
N GLN A 193 19.82 -5.31 6.00
CA GLN A 193 19.10 -5.89 7.14
C GLN A 193 17.61 -5.96 6.83
N LYS A 194 16.98 -7.11 7.10
CA LYS A 194 15.62 -7.39 6.61
C LYS A 194 14.73 -7.94 7.70
N TRP A 195 13.52 -7.42 7.82
CA TRP A 195 12.48 -7.90 8.72
C TRP A 195 11.17 -8.11 7.99
N ILE A 196 10.42 -9.13 8.43
CA ILE A 196 9.04 -9.37 8.03
C ILE A 196 8.17 -9.39 9.28
N ILE A 197 7.19 -8.50 9.33
CA ILE A 197 6.29 -8.31 10.48
C ILE A 197 4.88 -8.68 10.02
N ASP A 198 4.38 -9.81 10.47
CA ASP A 198 3.01 -10.29 10.19
C ASP A 198 2.64 -11.31 11.28
N PRO A 199 1.38 -11.36 11.76
CA PRO A 199 0.94 -12.41 12.68
C PRO A 199 1.20 -13.84 12.19
N LYS A 200 1.36 -14.01 10.88
CA LYS A 200 1.66 -15.27 10.21
C LYS A 200 3.02 -15.27 9.52
N ALA A 201 4.00 -14.53 10.06
CA ALA A 201 5.33 -14.42 9.46
C ALA A 201 5.96 -15.78 9.15
N GLY A 202 5.86 -16.74 10.06
CA GLY A 202 6.39 -18.11 9.88
C GLY A 202 5.68 -18.95 8.79
N GLU A 203 4.52 -18.51 8.28
CA GLU A 203 3.81 -19.17 7.17
C GLU A 203 4.15 -18.53 5.80
N ILE A 204 4.83 -17.38 5.81
CA ILE A 204 5.18 -16.65 4.59
C ILE A 204 6.44 -17.25 4.00
N SER A 205 6.43 -17.55 2.70
CA SER A 205 7.64 -17.99 2.00
C SER A 205 8.73 -16.93 2.13
N ASN A 206 9.81 -17.27 2.82
CA ASN A 206 10.92 -16.37 3.15
C ASN A 206 12.25 -16.83 2.52
N PRO A 207 12.39 -16.73 1.18
CA PRO A 207 13.56 -17.27 0.48
C PRO A 207 14.85 -16.47 0.75
N ASN A 208 14.77 -15.26 1.31
CA ASN A 208 15.85 -14.29 1.37
C ASN A 208 16.36 -13.99 2.80
N GLY A 209 16.03 -14.82 3.79
CA GLY A 209 16.58 -14.71 5.16
C GLY A 209 16.15 -13.43 5.88
N PHE A 210 14.86 -13.13 5.91
CA PHE A 210 14.32 -12.07 6.76
C PHE A 210 14.27 -12.51 8.22
N ASN A 211 14.47 -11.58 9.15
CA ASN A 211 14.14 -11.75 10.56
C ASN A 211 12.60 -11.73 10.69
N GLU A 212 12.02 -12.84 11.13
CA GLU A 212 10.57 -13.01 11.24
C GLU A 212 10.08 -12.51 12.59
N ILE A 213 9.11 -11.59 12.56
CA ILE A 213 8.44 -11.03 13.73
C ILE A 213 6.96 -11.41 13.66
N THR A 214 6.59 -12.46 14.39
CA THR A 214 5.22 -12.99 14.44
C THR A 214 4.37 -12.13 15.38
N GLN A 215 4.10 -10.89 14.95
CA GLN A 215 3.35 -9.89 15.70
C GLN A 215 2.46 -9.08 14.74
N LYS A 216 1.45 -8.41 15.32
CA LYS A 216 0.68 -7.40 14.60
C LYS A 216 1.55 -6.18 14.28
N ALA A 217 1.11 -5.36 13.30
CA ALA A 217 1.87 -4.20 12.86
C ALA A 217 2.18 -3.24 14.02
N VAL A 218 1.22 -2.93 14.89
CA VAL A 218 1.39 -1.98 15.99
C VAL A 218 2.50 -2.37 16.97
N ASP A 219 2.66 -3.65 17.24
CA ASP A 219 3.65 -4.16 18.19
C ASP A 219 5.00 -4.42 17.49
N GLY A 220 4.96 -5.08 16.34
CA GLY A 220 6.15 -5.49 15.61
C GLY A 220 6.95 -4.32 15.05
N VAL A 221 6.27 -3.29 14.51
CA VAL A 221 6.97 -2.09 14.01
C VAL A 221 7.71 -1.37 15.12
N ALA A 222 7.09 -1.20 16.29
CA ALA A 222 7.73 -0.53 17.41
C ALA A 222 9.00 -1.26 17.87
N SER A 223 8.97 -2.61 17.91
CA SER A 223 10.12 -3.43 18.31
C SER A 223 11.29 -3.31 17.32
N VAL A 224 11.01 -3.40 16.01
CA VAL A 224 12.02 -3.29 14.94
C VAL A 224 12.62 -1.88 14.88
N ILE A 225 11.80 -0.83 15.00
CA ILE A 225 12.30 0.55 15.06
C ILE A 225 13.26 0.74 16.24
N LYS A 226 12.92 0.22 17.43
CA LYS A 226 13.79 0.29 18.60
C LYS A 226 15.16 -0.37 18.34
N GLU A 227 15.17 -1.56 17.72
CA GLU A 227 16.41 -2.26 17.35
C GLU A 227 17.25 -1.42 16.37
N ILE A 228 16.63 -0.88 15.33
CA ILE A 228 17.30 -0.05 14.33
C ILE A 228 17.88 1.21 14.97
N VAL A 229 17.12 1.93 15.79
CA VAL A 229 17.56 3.18 16.45
C VAL A 229 18.72 2.92 17.41
N THR A 230 18.65 1.84 18.21
CA THR A 230 19.75 1.47 19.11
C THR A 230 21.05 1.18 18.35
N SER A 231 20.97 0.67 17.12
CA SER A 231 22.13 0.41 16.27
C SER A 231 22.65 1.66 15.52
N ILE A 232 21.94 2.80 15.63
CA ILE A 232 22.31 4.09 15.04
C ILE A 232 23.04 4.99 16.07
N SER A 233 22.73 4.79 17.36
CA SER A 233 23.34 5.52 18.49
C SER A 233 24.73 4.97 18.79
#